data_ca5d6425234b853706e4e5b3844cd030
#
_entry.id   ca5d6425234b853706e4e5b3844cd030
#
_cell.length_a   1.000
_cell.length_b   1.000
_cell.length_c   1.000
_cell.angle_alpha   90.00
_cell.angle_beta   90.00
_cell.angle_gamma   90.00
#
_symmetry.space_group_name_H-M   'P 1'
#
loop_
_entity.id
_entity.type
_entity.pdbx_description
1 polymer ?
#
loop_
_entity_poly.entity_id
_entity_poly.type
_entity_poly.pdbx_seq_one_letter_code
_entity_poly.pdbx_strand_id
1 'polypeptide(L)'
;MCLLVVCNPNSTPSKDDLHNGACSNPHGFGFAIQTPEGIISERSMSAKKSVKRFLELREQYPEGYAMWHARYATHGVKNEQNCHPFKVGDSDLTYLAHNGVLDIHIPKGDKRSDTRIMAEELLPRLGGVSALDDEYVYDMVSSWASGSKVAIMTLDPSAKYTMYIINESLGTWDDSGVWWSNQSHKRTVSTPRTTSYTNYYGYDDYLDKQISTSMEDDTDILAKCMWCDEDVDMDDNPYYCDMCMNCFDCGMTMTDCMCYNEADKFSIVHEQEYINRYLSDDNWHSKKWYSKEPLDF
;
A
#
# COMPACT_ATOMS: atom_id res chain seq x y z
N MET A 1 -5.97 6.20 3.66
CA MET A 1 -6.74 5.73 2.48
C MET A 1 -5.75 5.20 1.47
N CYS A 2 -6.10 4.12 0.74
CA CYS A 2 -5.25 3.54 -0.30
C CYS A 2 -4.79 4.56 -1.34
N LEU A 3 -3.76 4.24 -2.12
CA LEU A 3 -3.42 4.94 -3.35
C LEU A 3 -3.69 4.02 -4.52
N LEU A 4 -4.46 4.50 -5.48
CA LEU A 4 -4.68 3.85 -6.78
C LEU A 4 -4.15 4.76 -7.88
N VAL A 5 -3.35 4.19 -8.76
CA VAL A 5 -2.68 4.86 -9.88
C VAL A 5 -3.09 4.18 -11.17
N VAL A 6 -3.45 4.96 -12.18
CA VAL A 6 -3.72 4.48 -13.55
C VAL A 6 -2.81 5.19 -14.53
N CYS A 7 -2.18 4.44 -15.40
CA CYS A 7 -1.29 4.95 -16.42
C CYS A 7 -1.91 4.75 -17.81
N ASN A 8 -2.02 5.81 -18.55
CA ASN A 8 -2.32 5.75 -19.99
C ASN A 8 -1.20 5.04 -20.77
N PRO A 9 -1.44 4.58 -21.99
CA PRO A 9 -0.39 4.17 -22.90
C PRO A 9 0.75 5.21 -22.94
N ASN A 10 1.98 4.74 -22.88
CA ASN A 10 3.23 5.54 -22.88
C ASN A 10 3.42 6.46 -21.64
N SER A 11 2.62 6.28 -20.60
CA SER A 11 2.76 7.01 -19.33
C SER A 11 3.31 6.11 -18.25
N THR A 12 4.24 6.65 -17.44
CA THR A 12 4.83 5.92 -16.31
C THR A 12 5.07 6.88 -15.14
N PRO A 13 4.60 6.57 -13.94
CA PRO A 13 4.85 7.40 -12.77
C PRO A 13 6.33 7.35 -12.37
N SER A 14 6.81 8.38 -11.69
CA SER A 14 8.16 8.39 -11.18
C SER A 14 8.33 7.32 -10.07
N LYS A 15 9.56 6.81 -9.93
CA LYS A 15 9.91 5.89 -8.86
C LYS A 15 9.64 6.51 -7.48
N ASP A 16 9.95 7.79 -7.33
CA ASP A 16 9.83 8.51 -6.06
C ASP A 16 8.36 8.69 -5.67
N ASP A 17 7.47 9.01 -6.62
CA ASP A 17 6.03 9.10 -6.35
C ASP A 17 5.44 7.75 -5.91
N LEU A 18 5.85 6.66 -6.57
CA LEU A 18 5.41 5.32 -6.17
C LEU A 18 5.93 4.95 -4.77
N HIS A 19 7.19 5.28 -4.46
CA HIS A 19 7.73 5.06 -3.12
C HIS A 19 7.03 5.90 -2.06
N ASN A 20 6.80 7.19 -2.31
CA ASN A 20 6.05 8.06 -1.39
C ASN A 20 4.63 7.53 -1.14
N GLY A 21 3.97 7.09 -2.22
CA GLY A 21 2.66 6.46 -2.13
C GLY A 21 2.67 5.15 -1.34
N ALA A 22 3.73 4.35 -1.48
CA ALA A 22 3.92 3.12 -0.73
C ALA A 22 4.15 3.40 0.76
N CYS A 23 4.99 4.38 1.10
CA CYS A 23 5.22 4.81 2.48
C CYS A 23 3.92 5.24 3.17
N SER A 24 3.06 5.97 2.44
CA SER A 24 1.77 6.41 2.98
C SER A 24 0.73 5.29 3.09
N ASN A 25 0.95 4.14 2.43
CA ASN A 25 -0.03 3.04 2.32
C ASN A 25 0.67 1.67 2.37
N PRO A 26 1.22 1.27 3.54
CA PRO A 26 2.20 0.17 3.62
C PRO A 26 1.59 -1.24 3.76
N HIS A 27 0.28 -1.42 3.64
CA HIS A 27 -0.39 -2.68 3.99
C HIS A 27 -0.52 -3.67 2.83
N GLY A 28 0.30 -3.50 1.77
CA GLY A 28 0.37 -4.37 0.62
C GLY A 28 0.22 -3.63 -0.71
N PHE A 29 0.73 -4.24 -1.77
CA PHE A 29 0.93 -3.63 -3.07
C PHE A 29 0.55 -4.57 -4.18
N GLY A 30 0.29 -4.03 -5.35
CA GLY A 30 0.15 -4.82 -6.55
C GLY A 30 -0.15 -3.96 -7.76
N PHE A 31 -0.16 -4.60 -8.91
CA PHE A 31 -0.35 -3.93 -10.19
C PHE A 31 -0.99 -4.87 -11.22
N ALA A 32 -1.51 -4.27 -12.27
CA ALA A 32 -1.84 -4.94 -13.51
C ALA A 32 -1.33 -4.12 -14.69
N ILE A 33 -0.79 -4.78 -15.70
CA ILE A 33 -0.23 -4.17 -16.90
C ILE A 33 -0.74 -4.93 -18.12
N GLN A 34 -1.31 -4.21 -19.06
CA GLN A 34 -1.69 -4.73 -20.35
C GLN A 34 -0.44 -5.00 -21.21
N THR A 35 -0.38 -6.19 -21.79
CA THR A 35 0.67 -6.64 -22.72
C THR A 35 0.03 -7.18 -24.00
N PRO A 36 0.81 -7.43 -25.06
CA PRO A 36 0.30 -8.08 -26.27
C PRO A 36 -0.28 -9.48 -26.04
N GLU A 37 0.20 -10.18 -24.99
CA GLU A 37 -0.22 -11.55 -24.67
C GLU A 37 -1.38 -11.59 -23.65
N GLY A 38 -1.77 -10.47 -23.06
CA GLY A 38 -2.81 -10.41 -22.05
C GLY A 38 -2.51 -9.41 -20.93
N ILE A 39 -2.97 -9.69 -19.72
CA ILE A 39 -2.73 -8.84 -18.56
C ILE A 39 -1.78 -9.56 -17.59
N ILE A 40 -0.63 -8.95 -17.29
CA ILE A 40 0.25 -9.36 -16.20
C ILE A 40 -0.23 -8.68 -14.92
N SER A 41 -0.55 -9.47 -13.89
CA SER A 41 -0.93 -8.94 -12.57
C SER A 41 -0.15 -9.65 -11.48
N GLU A 42 0.50 -8.86 -10.64
CA GLU A 42 1.30 -9.35 -9.52
C GLU A 42 0.93 -8.60 -8.24
N ARG A 43 1.06 -9.27 -7.09
CA ARG A 43 0.82 -8.72 -5.75
C ARG A 43 2.01 -8.99 -4.86
N SER A 44 2.22 -8.14 -3.86
CA SER A 44 3.36 -8.27 -2.94
C SER A 44 3.08 -7.55 -1.62
N MET A 45 3.63 -8.06 -0.53
CA MET A 45 3.71 -7.32 0.74
C MET A 45 4.94 -6.41 0.81
N SER A 46 5.83 -6.44 -0.20
CA SER A 46 7.04 -5.60 -0.27
C SER A 46 6.86 -4.47 -1.28
N ALA A 47 6.91 -3.23 -0.80
CA ALA A 47 6.89 -2.02 -1.63
C ALA A 47 8.02 -2.04 -2.67
N LYS A 48 9.25 -2.31 -2.23
CA LYS A 48 10.43 -2.35 -3.09
C LYS A 48 10.26 -3.32 -4.26
N LYS A 49 9.81 -4.56 -3.96
CA LYS A 49 9.57 -5.57 -5.01
C LYS A 49 8.49 -5.12 -5.97
N SER A 50 7.36 -4.61 -5.46
CA SER A 50 6.23 -4.18 -6.28
C SER A 50 6.61 -3.00 -7.18
N VAL A 51 7.23 -1.95 -6.64
CA VAL A 51 7.65 -0.76 -7.40
C VAL A 51 8.69 -1.13 -8.45
N LYS A 52 9.75 -1.87 -8.07
CA LYS A 52 10.78 -2.31 -9.01
C LYS A 52 10.17 -3.09 -10.17
N ARG A 53 9.38 -4.12 -9.86
CA ARG A 53 8.79 -5.00 -10.87
C ARG A 53 7.79 -4.28 -11.77
N PHE A 54 6.99 -3.38 -11.21
CA PHE A 54 6.07 -2.54 -11.98
C PHE A 54 6.82 -1.68 -13.00
N LEU A 55 7.88 -0.98 -12.59
CA LEU A 55 8.65 -0.10 -13.47
C LEU A 55 9.37 -0.89 -14.57
N GLU A 56 9.97 -2.05 -14.26
CA GLU A 56 10.57 -2.95 -15.25
C GLU A 56 9.57 -3.37 -16.33
N LEU A 57 8.36 -3.75 -15.92
CA LEU A 57 7.32 -4.15 -16.86
C LEU A 57 6.76 -2.96 -17.65
N ARG A 58 6.68 -1.76 -17.03
CA ARG A 58 6.26 -0.55 -17.76
C ARG A 58 7.28 -0.14 -18.83
N GLU A 59 8.57 -0.33 -18.58
CA GLU A 59 9.60 -0.13 -19.58
C GLU A 59 9.47 -1.15 -20.74
N GLN A 60 9.17 -2.41 -20.41
CA GLN A 60 9.01 -3.48 -21.40
C GLN A 60 7.70 -3.34 -22.23
N TYR A 61 6.61 -2.89 -21.58
CA TYR A 61 5.26 -2.79 -22.19
C TYR A 61 4.68 -1.37 -22.02
N PRO A 62 5.28 -0.34 -22.64
CA PRO A 62 4.84 1.04 -22.45
C PRO A 62 3.50 1.34 -23.11
N GLU A 63 3.14 0.63 -24.19
CA GLU A 63 1.99 0.93 -25.04
C GLU A 63 0.64 0.50 -24.44
N GLY A 64 0.64 -0.35 -23.41
CA GLY A 64 -0.57 -0.80 -22.74
C GLY A 64 -1.00 0.14 -21.62
N TYR A 65 -2.26 0.02 -21.20
CA TYR A 65 -2.68 0.58 -19.90
C TYR A 65 -1.99 -0.13 -18.75
N ALA A 66 -1.83 0.58 -17.63
CA ALA A 66 -1.38 -0.04 -16.39
C ALA A 66 -2.11 0.56 -15.20
N MET A 67 -2.19 -0.21 -14.10
CA MET A 67 -2.60 0.30 -12.80
C MET A 67 -1.69 -0.25 -11.71
N TRP A 68 -1.41 0.58 -10.70
CA TRP A 68 -0.67 0.22 -9.51
C TRP A 68 -1.43 0.64 -8.26
N HIS A 69 -1.32 -0.16 -7.20
CA HIS A 69 -2.08 0.08 -5.98
C HIS A 69 -1.20 -0.12 -4.74
N ALA A 70 -1.30 0.84 -3.82
CA ALA A 70 -0.77 0.73 -2.46
C ALA A 70 -1.91 0.73 -1.45
N ARG A 71 -2.00 -0.31 -0.66
CA ARG A 71 -3.11 -0.58 0.25
C ARG A 71 -2.90 0.07 1.61
N TYR A 72 -3.95 0.76 2.09
CA TYR A 72 -4.12 1.07 3.50
C TYR A 72 -5.37 0.33 3.99
N ALA A 73 -5.17 -0.77 4.74
CA ALA A 73 -6.25 -1.67 5.11
C ALA A 73 -7.18 -1.03 6.14
N THR A 74 -8.43 -0.83 5.78
CA THR A 74 -9.55 -0.47 6.66
C THR A 74 -10.39 -1.69 7.01
N HIS A 75 -10.47 -2.67 6.10
CA HIS A 75 -11.20 -3.93 6.25
C HIS A 75 -10.38 -5.09 5.69
N GLY A 76 -10.66 -6.29 6.19
CA GLY A 76 -9.99 -7.52 5.76
C GLY A 76 -8.58 -7.68 6.35
N VAL A 77 -8.07 -8.90 6.26
CA VAL A 77 -6.74 -9.27 6.80
C VAL A 77 -5.63 -8.60 5.97
N LYS A 78 -4.57 -8.15 6.65
CA LYS A 78 -3.35 -7.64 6.00
C LYS A 78 -2.53 -8.83 5.48
N ASN A 79 -2.78 -9.23 4.25
CA ASN A 79 -2.06 -10.29 3.56
C ASN A 79 -2.08 -10.04 2.05
N GLU A 80 -1.26 -10.77 1.31
CA GLU A 80 -1.14 -10.66 -0.14
C GLU A 80 -2.46 -10.99 -0.86
N GLN A 81 -3.27 -11.89 -0.31
CA GLN A 81 -4.55 -12.29 -0.90
C GLN A 81 -5.59 -11.15 -0.93
N ASN A 82 -5.44 -10.15 -0.07
CA ASN A 82 -6.26 -8.94 -0.04
C ASN A 82 -5.56 -7.71 -0.64
N CYS A 83 -4.41 -7.89 -1.30
CA CYS A 83 -3.80 -6.83 -2.10
C CYS A 83 -4.51 -6.71 -3.45
N HIS A 84 -4.70 -5.48 -3.91
CA HIS A 84 -5.25 -5.20 -5.25
C HIS A 84 -4.16 -5.34 -6.31
N PRO A 85 -4.50 -5.54 -7.61
CA PRO A 85 -5.87 -5.72 -8.11
C PRO A 85 -6.37 -7.16 -7.99
N PHE A 86 -7.69 -7.32 -8.14
CA PHE A 86 -8.39 -8.61 -8.14
C PHE A 86 -8.90 -8.96 -9.52
N LYS A 87 -8.90 -10.24 -9.89
CA LYS A 87 -9.65 -10.74 -11.04
C LYS A 87 -11.13 -10.48 -10.86
N VAL A 88 -11.81 -10.14 -11.95
CA VAL A 88 -13.27 -10.03 -11.96
C VAL A 88 -13.86 -11.41 -12.29
N GLY A 89 -14.51 -12.01 -11.31
CA GLY A 89 -14.93 -13.41 -11.39
C GLY A 89 -13.70 -14.32 -11.59
N ASP A 90 -13.79 -15.24 -12.54
CA ASP A 90 -12.71 -16.16 -12.91
C ASP A 90 -11.94 -15.71 -14.16
N SER A 91 -12.19 -14.47 -14.65
CA SER A 91 -11.61 -13.98 -15.90
C SER A 91 -10.16 -13.53 -15.73
N ASP A 92 -9.26 -14.05 -16.56
CA ASP A 92 -7.89 -13.56 -16.70
C ASP A 92 -7.80 -12.27 -17.54
N LEU A 93 -8.91 -11.85 -18.13
CA LEU A 93 -8.99 -10.67 -19.00
C LEU A 93 -9.38 -9.40 -18.27
N THR A 94 -9.82 -9.47 -17.01
CA THR A 94 -10.36 -8.31 -16.29
C THR A 94 -9.86 -8.25 -14.86
N TYR A 95 -9.31 -7.08 -14.47
CA TYR A 95 -8.77 -6.81 -13.15
C TYR A 95 -9.33 -5.51 -12.59
N LEU A 96 -9.62 -5.51 -11.28
CA LEU A 96 -10.22 -4.39 -10.57
C LEU A 96 -9.36 -3.99 -9.37
N ALA A 97 -9.15 -2.69 -9.20
CA ALA A 97 -8.55 -2.08 -8.02
C ALA A 97 -9.41 -0.92 -7.50
N HIS A 98 -9.33 -0.63 -6.22
CA HIS A 98 -10.23 0.31 -5.55
C HIS A 98 -9.49 1.14 -4.50
N ASN A 99 -9.87 2.42 -4.39
CA ASN A 99 -9.50 3.30 -3.29
C ASN A 99 -10.75 3.94 -2.69
N GLY A 100 -11.09 3.54 -1.48
CA GLY A 100 -12.25 4.00 -0.71
C GLY A 100 -12.77 2.92 0.22
N VAL A 101 -14.04 2.99 0.54
CA VAL A 101 -14.80 1.98 1.27
C VAL A 101 -16.11 1.76 0.52
N LEU A 102 -16.42 0.50 0.22
CA LEU A 102 -17.68 0.10 -0.42
C LEU A 102 -18.67 -0.40 0.64
N ASP A 103 -19.91 0.02 0.52
CA ASP A 103 -20.98 -0.47 1.39
C ASP A 103 -21.41 -1.87 0.95
N ILE A 104 -20.58 -2.86 1.30
CA ILE A 104 -20.80 -4.28 1.03
C ILE A 104 -20.89 -5.01 2.36
N HIS A 105 -22.00 -5.74 2.55
CA HIS A 105 -22.12 -6.65 3.69
C HIS A 105 -21.09 -7.78 3.58
N ILE A 106 -20.15 -7.81 4.51
CA ILE A 106 -19.16 -8.90 4.60
C ILE A 106 -19.68 -9.92 5.61
N PRO A 107 -19.99 -11.17 5.20
CA PRO A 107 -20.48 -12.21 6.10
C PRO A 107 -19.50 -12.47 7.25
N LYS A 108 -20.03 -12.78 8.43
CA LYS A 108 -19.20 -13.10 9.61
C LYS A 108 -18.27 -14.28 9.30
N GLY A 109 -16.97 -14.08 9.45
CA GLY A 109 -15.92 -15.08 9.18
C GLY A 109 -15.35 -15.03 7.75
N ASP A 110 -15.93 -14.26 6.83
CA ASP A 110 -15.29 -13.99 5.55
C ASP A 110 -14.05 -13.09 5.76
N LYS A 111 -12.93 -13.49 5.20
CA LYS A 111 -11.65 -12.78 5.32
C LYS A 111 -11.35 -11.87 4.13
N ARG A 112 -12.25 -11.83 3.16
CA ARG A 112 -12.12 -10.99 1.97
C ARG A 112 -12.37 -9.53 2.32
N SER A 113 -11.75 -8.63 1.55
CA SER A 113 -12.10 -7.20 1.56
C SER A 113 -13.40 -6.94 0.79
N ASP A 114 -14.03 -5.80 1.05
CA ASP A 114 -15.15 -5.27 0.27
C ASP A 114 -14.86 -5.27 -1.24
N THR A 115 -13.71 -4.78 -1.62
CA THR A 115 -13.24 -4.74 -3.02
C THR A 115 -13.13 -6.13 -3.63
N ARG A 116 -12.64 -7.10 -2.87
CA ARG A 116 -12.52 -8.47 -3.35
C ARG A 116 -13.87 -9.10 -3.60
N ILE A 117 -14.87 -8.84 -2.74
CA ILE A 117 -16.25 -9.27 -2.95
C ILE A 117 -16.86 -8.56 -4.17
N MET A 118 -16.59 -7.26 -4.35
CA MET A 118 -17.04 -6.55 -5.56
C MET A 118 -16.51 -7.21 -6.82
N ALA A 119 -15.22 -7.54 -6.85
CA ALA A 119 -14.58 -8.14 -8.03
C ALA A 119 -15.04 -9.59 -8.27
N GLU A 120 -15.06 -10.42 -7.23
CA GLU A 120 -15.35 -11.85 -7.36
C GLU A 120 -16.85 -12.16 -7.53
N GLU A 121 -17.74 -11.32 -6.97
CA GLU A 121 -19.16 -11.62 -6.94
C GLU A 121 -20.06 -10.54 -7.54
N LEU A 122 -19.90 -9.27 -7.13
CA LEU A 122 -20.89 -8.24 -7.45
C LEU A 122 -20.83 -7.85 -8.94
N LEU A 123 -19.67 -7.50 -9.45
CA LEU A 123 -19.52 -7.10 -10.85
C LEU A 123 -19.86 -8.23 -11.83
N PRO A 124 -19.47 -9.50 -11.59
CA PRO A 124 -19.94 -10.61 -12.41
C PRO A 124 -21.48 -10.77 -12.42
N ARG A 125 -22.16 -10.57 -11.30
CA ARG A 125 -23.63 -10.64 -11.21
C ARG A 125 -24.34 -9.49 -11.91
N LEU A 126 -23.69 -8.35 -12.09
CA LEU A 126 -24.20 -7.23 -12.89
C LEU A 126 -24.09 -7.48 -14.41
N GLY A 127 -23.45 -8.57 -14.83
CA GLY A 127 -23.21 -8.88 -16.25
C GLY A 127 -21.75 -8.68 -16.69
N GLY A 128 -20.83 -8.50 -15.72
CA GLY A 128 -19.42 -8.27 -15.98
C GLY A 128 -19.09 -6.81 -16.30
N VAL A 129 -17.90 -6.58 -16.85
CA VAL A 129 -17.41 -5.22 -17.13
C VAL A 129 -18.20 -4.54 -18.24
N SER A 130 -18.67 -5.28 -19.25
CA SER A 130 -19.44 -4.73 -20.36
C SER A 130 -20.80 -4.12 -19.95
N ALA A 131 -21.33 -4.50 -18.77
CA ALA A 131 -22.51 -3.85 -18.21
C ALA A 131 -22.29 -2.35 -17.94
N LEU A 132 -21.03 -1.93 -17.71
CA LEU A 132 -20.67 -0.53 -17.51
C LEU A 132 -20.66 0.30 -18.79
N ASP A 133 -20.86 -0.31 -19.95
CA ASP A 133 -21.05 0.38 -21.22
C ASP A 133 -22.43 1.00 -21.36
N ASP A 134 -23.40 0.52 -20.53
CA ASP A 134 -24.70 1.15 -20.37
C ASP A 134 -24.58 2.32 -19.38
N GLU A 135 -24.95 3.52 -19.83
CA GLU A 135 -24.83 4.76 -19.07
C GLU A 135 -25.60 4.70 -17.74
N TYR A 136 -26.79 4.08 -17.73
CA TYR A 136 -27.61 3.96 -16.51
C TYR A 136 -26.96 3.02 -15.49
N VAL A 137 -26.37 1.91 -15.97
CA VAL A 137 -25.63 1.00 -15.09
C VAL A 137 -24.38 1.66 -14.54
N TYR A 138 -23.64 2.39 -15.38
CA TYR A 138 -22.47 3.14 -14.96
C TYR A 138 -22.83 4.18 -13.90
N ASP A 139 -23.86 4.97 -14.10
CA ASP A 139 -24.31 6.00 -13.17
C ASP A 139 -24.82 5.40 -11.84
N MET A 140 -25.51 4.28 -11.92
CA MET A 140 -25.95 3.53 -10.74
C MET A 140 -24.76 3.05 -9.91
N VAL A 141 -23.75 2.42 -10.55
CA VAL A 141 -22.57 1.91 -9.87
C VAL A 141 -21.71 3.08 -9.34
N SER A 142 -21.59 4.15 -10.10
CA SER A 142 -20.88 5.38 -9.72
C SER A 142 -21.50 6.03 -8.47
N SER A 143 -22.83 6.12 -8.44
CA SER A 143 -23.58 6.67 -7.31
C SER A 143 -23.49 5.77 -6.08
N TRP A 144 -23.60 4.44 -6.26
CA TRP A 144 -23.45 3.47 -5.17
C TRP A 144 -22.03 3.49 -4.59
N ALA A 145 -21.01 3.59 -5.43
CA ALA A 145 -19.60 3.70 -5.01
C ALA A 145 -19.22 5.13 -4.57
N SER A 146 -20.18 5.95 -4.17
CA SER A 146 -19.99 7.35 -3.79
C SER A 146 -18.80 7.55 -2.86
N GLY A 147 -17.90 8.49 -3.21
CA GLY A 147 -16.65 8.76 -2.46
C GLY A 147 -15.51 7.78 -2.73
N SER A 148 -15.78 6.64 -3.34
CA SER A 148 -14.79 5.63 -3.74
C SER A 148 -14.39 5.80 -5.21
N LYS A 149 -13.19 5.33 -5.55
CA LYS A 149 -12.67 5.30 -6.92
C LYS A 149 -12.34 3.87 -7.27
N VAL A 150 -12.87 3.39 -8.40
CA VAL A 150 -12.63 2.02 -8.86
C VAL A 150 -12.03 2.07 -10.25
N ALA A 151 -10.86 1.46 -10.45
CA ALA A 151 -10.29 1.25 -11.77
C ALA A 151 -10.47 -0.21 -12.19
N ILE A 152 -10.93 -0.40 -13.42
CA ILE A 152 -11.12 -1.73 -14.03
C ILE A 152 -10.39 -1.73 -15.36
N MET A 153 -9.39 -2.61 -15.47
CA MET A 153 -8.68 -2.89 -16.72
C MET A 153 -9.22 -4.18 -17.31
N THR A 154 -9.55 -4.15 -18.62
CA THR A 154 -10.09 -5.33 -19.28
C THR A 154 -9.59 -5.48 -20.72
N LEU A 155 -9.42 -6.73 -21.12
CA LEU A 155 -9.25 -7.17 -22.51
C LEU A 155 -10.45 -8.01 -22.98
N ASP A 156 -11.54 -8.00 -22.24
CA ASP A 156 -12.77 -8.67 -22.64
C ASP A 156 -13.31 -8.02 -23.92
N PRO A 157 -13.45 -8.78 -25.03
CA PRO A 157 -13.90 -8.22 -26.31
C PRO A 157 -15.36 -7.72 -26.28
N SER A 158 -16.14 -8.07 -25.26
CA SER A 158 -17.49 -7.55 -25.06
C SER A 158 -17.52 -6.14 -24.49
N ALA A 159 -16.40 -5.68 -23.89
CA ALA A 159 -16.29 -4.36 -23.31
C ALA A 159 -15.87 -3.32 -24.33
N LYS A 160 -16.47 -2.13 -24.26
CA LYS A 160 -16.19 -1.01 -25.18
C LYS A 160 -14.83 -0.35 -24.93
N TYR A 161 -14.39 -0.31 -23.67
CA TYR A 161 -13.14 0.35 -23.28
C TYR A 161 -12.19 -0.65 -22.59
N THR A 162 -10.90 -0.42 -22.71
CA THR A 162 -9.87 -1.22 -22.02
C THR A 162 -9.70 -0.78 -20.56
N MET A 163 -10.00 0.47 -20.25
CA MET A 163 -9.89 1.04 -18.91
C MET A 163 -11.16 1.80 -18.55
N TYR A 164 -11.72 1.49 -17.38
CA TYR A 164 -12.82 2.23 -16.76
C TYR A 164 -12.34 2.78 -15.42
N ILE A 165 -12.65 4.03 -15.16
CA ILE A 165 -12.38 4.66 -13.84
C ILE A 165 -13.70 5.21 -13.33
N ILE A 166 -14.33 4.49 -12.41
CA ILE A 166 -15.56 4.94 -11.75
C ILE A 166 -15.20 6.04 -10.75
N ASN A 167 -15.95 7.14 -10.81
CA ASN A 167 -15.69 8.36 -10.05
C ASN A 167 -14.30 8.97 -10.35
N GLU A 168 -13.92 8.97 -11.62
CA GLU A 168 -12.65 9.50 -12.13
C GLU A 168 -12.38 10.93 -11.66
N SER A 169 -13.42 11.78 -11.62
CA SER A 169 -13.34 13.18 -11.20
C SER A 169 -12.92 13.39 -9.75
N LEU A 170 -12.95 12.34 -8.91
CA LEU A 170 -12.45 12.37 -7.53
C LEU A 170 -10.93 12.18 -7.43
N GLY A 171 -10.27 11.84 -8.53
CA GLY A 171 -8.81 11.80 -8.67
C GLY A 171 -8.32 12.93 -9.58
N THR A 172 -7.06 12.85 -9.96
CA THR A 172 -6.42 13.89 -10.78
C THR A 172 -5.48 13.26 -11.79
N TRP A 173 -5.63 13.62 -13.06
CA TRP A 173 -4.62 13.36 -14.10
C TRP A 173 -3.48 14.37 -13.95
N ASP A 174 -2.27 13.91 -14.09
CA ASP A 174 -1.09 14.78 -14.24
C ASP A 174 -0.75 14.98 -15.72
N ASP A 175 0.20 15.89 -15.98
CA ASP A 175 0.63 16.24 -17.33
C ASP A 175 1.35 15.08 -18.06
N SER A 176 1.77 14.06 -17.36
CA SER A 176 2.41 12.86 -17.91
C SER A 176 1.42 11.78 -18.35
N GLY A 177 0.12 11.99 -18.09
CA GLY A 177 -0.93 11.02 -18.40
C GLY A 177 -1.08 9.92 -17.36
N VAL A 178 -0.68 10.18 -16.12
CA VAL A 178 -0.91 9.32 -14.97
C VAL A 178 -2.04 9.87 -14.13
N TRP A 179 -3.01 9.04 -13.81
CA TRP A 179 -4.10 9.37 -12.90
C TRP A 179 -3.81 8.90 -11.47
N TRP A 180 -4.06 9.77 -10.52
CA TRP A 180 -3.83 9.57 -9.09
C TRP A 180 -5.14 9.70 -8.32
N SER A 181 -5.52 8.67 -7.61
CA SER A 181 -6.76 8.66 -6.81
C SER A 181 -6.73 9.62 -5.62
N ASN A 182 -5.56 10.05 -5.17
CA ASN A 182 -5.32 11.07 -4.15
C ASN A 182 -3.87 11.58 -4.19
N GLN A 183 -3.51 12.48 -3.28
CA GLN A 183 -2.22 13.14 -3.25
C GLN A 183 -1.18 12.46 -2.31
N SER A 184 -1.43 11.23 -1.83
CA SER A 184 -0.52 10.58 -0.88
C SER A 184 0.84 10.19 -1.47
N HIS A 185 1.00 10.29 -2.79
CA HIS A 185 2.28 10.16 -3.49
C HIS A 185 3.15 11.43 -3.42
N LYS A 186 2.54 12.59 -3.15
CA LYS A 186 3.30 13.83 -3.01
C LYS A 186 3.95 13.87 -1.64
N ARG A 187 5.27 14.03 -1.62
CA ARG A 187 6.00 14.25 -0.38
C ARG A 187 5.50 15.54 0.25
N THR A 188 4.81 15.45 1.35
CA THR A 188 4.62 16.60 2.21
C THR A 188 5.99 16.94 2.79
N VAL A 189 6.57 18.05 2.38
CA VAL A 189 7.71 18.64 3.10
C VAL A 189 7.15 19.00 4.48
N SER A 190 7.27 18.06 5.43
CA SER A 190 6.98 18.38 6.80
C SER A 190 8.06 19.35 7.26
N THR A 191 7.69 20.63 7.45
CA THR A 191 8.43 21.47 8.40
C THR A 191 8.66 20.64 9.67
N PRO A 192 9.85 20.72 10.30
CA PRO A 192 10.12 19.95 11.51
C PRO A 192 8.97 20.16 12.49
N ARG A 193 8.15 19.15 12.65
CA ARG A 193 7.11 19.16 13.66
C ARG A 193 7.81 18.99 14.99
N THR A 194 7.83 20.05 15.80
CA THR A 194 7.76 19.87 17.23
C THR A 194 6.39 19.24 17.51
N THR A 195 6.29 17.95 17.37
CA THR A 195 5.04 17.21 17.56
C THR A 195 5.12 16.40 18.84
N SER A 196 4.20 16.69 19.71
CA SER A 196 3.70 15.65 20.60
C SER A 196 3.29 14.44 19.73
N TYR A 197 3.87 13.30 19.97
CA TYR A 197 3.71 12.04 19.25
C TYR A 197 2.30 11.40 19.31
N THR A 198 1.32 12.10 19.88
CA THR A 198 -0.04 11.60 20.14
C THR A 198 -0.94 11.45 18.92
N ASN A 199 -0.57 11.97 17.72
CA ASN A 199 -1.49 12.02 16.58
C ASN A 199 -1.14 11.08 15.40
N TYR A 200 -0.15 10.19 15.51
CA TYR A 200 0.26 9.37 14.37
C TYR A 200 -0.39 7.96 14.31
N TYR A 201 -0.90 7.52 15.43
CA TYR A 201 -1.57 6.23 15.49
C TYR A 201 -3.06 6.45 15.64
N GLY A 202 -3.89 6.49 14.68
CA GLY A 202 -5.35 6.59 14.76
C GLY A 202 -6.03 5.77 15.89
N TYR A 203 -5.53 5.93 17.13
CA TYR A 203 -5.91 5.25 18.36
C TYR A 203 -6.68 6.18 19.32
N ASP A 204 -7.07 7.37 18.84
CA ASP A 204 -7.68 8.39 19.71
C ASP A 204 -9.04 8.01 20.30
N ASP A 205 -9.70 6.96 19.80
CA ASP A 205 -11.03 6.59 20.29
C ASP A 205 -11.01 5.47 21.36
N TYR A 206 -9.85 4.82 21.61
CA TYR A 206 -9.77 3.72 22.59
C TYR A 206 -9.02 4.09 23.87
N LEU A 207 -8.14 5.08 23.85
CA LEU A 207 -7.34 5.49 25.01
C LEU A 207 -8.03 6.52 25.88
N ASP A 208 -8.91 7.39 25.32
CA ASP A 208 -9.61 8.40 26.11
C ASP A 208 -10.58 7.84 27.16
N LYS A 209 -10.89 6.54 27.07
CA LYS A 209 -11.74 5.86 28.07
C LYS A 209 -11.00 5.15 29.19
N GLN A 210 -9.67 5.01 29.12
CA GLN A 210 -8.89 4.34 30.17
C GLN A 210 -7.95 5.24 30.96
N ILE A 211 -7.68 6.48 30.52
CA ILE A 211 -6.76 7.40 31.19
C ILE A 211 -7.41 8.14 32.36
N SER A 212 -8.72 8.00 32.59
CA SER A 212 -9.41 8.69 33.72
C SER A 212 -9.32 7.98 35.07
N THR A 213 -8.62 6.83 35.18
CA THR A 213 -8.47 6.13 36.47
C THR A 213 -7.09 5.47 36.59
N SER A 214 -6.07 6.22 36.91
CA SER A 214 -4.93 5.85 37.75
C SER A 214 -3.70 6.70 37.39
N MET A 215 -3.55 7.82 38.06
CA MET A 215 -2.23 8.39 38.27
C MET A 215 -1.66 7.63 39.50
N GLU A 216 -0.79 6.66 39.24
CA GLU A 216 0.26 6.13 40.13
C GLU A 216 0.89 4.95 39.41
N ASP A 217 2.02 5.15 38.79
CA ASP A 217 3.26 4.37 38.68
C ASP A 217 3.97 4.74 37.37
N ASP A 218 5.22 5.20 37.52
CA ASP A 218 6.22 5.31 36.46
C ASP A 218 6.52 3.90 35.89
N THR A 219 5.69 3.43 34.99
CA THR A 219 6.04 2.33 34.08
C THR A 219 6.19 2.90 32.71
N ASP A 220 7.41 2.86 32.17
CA ASP A 220 7.72 3.14 30.77
C ASP A 220 6.69 2.46 29.87
N ILE A 221 5.83 3.25 29.21
CA ILE A 221 4.86 2.71 28.25
C ILE A 221 5.66 2.38 27.00
N LEU A 222 6.18 1.15 26.95
CA LEU A 222 6.82 0.63 25.75
C LEU A 222 5.77 0.52 24.63
N ALA A 223 6.01 1.20 23.53
CA ALA A 223 5.21 1.05 22.32
C ALA A 223 5.48 -0.33 21.68
N LYS A 224 4.52 -0.88 20.96
CA LYS A 224 4.72 -2.12 20.21
C LYS A 224 5.01 -1.82 18.74
N CYS A 225 6.02 -2.50 18.20
CA CYS A 225 6.29 -2.43 16.77
C CYS A 225 5.13 -3.04 15.99
N MET A 226 4.54 -2.25 15.12
CA MET A 226 3.42 -2.69 14.26
C MET A 226 3.80 -3.76 13.22
N TRP A 227 5.10 -4.05 13.05
CA TRP A 227 5.62 -4.98 12.06
C TRP A 227 6.02 -6.35 12.64
N CYS A 228 6.51 -6.39 13.88
CA CYS A 228 6.94 -7.63 14.53
C CYS A 228 6.31 -7.87 15.91
N ASP A 229 5.49 -6.94 16.40
CA ASP A 229 4.79 -6.99 17.71
C ASP A 229 5.73 -7.00 18.94
N GLU A 230 7.01 -6.69 18.73
CA GLU A 230 7.97 -6.55 19.83
C GLU A 230 7.86 -5.18 20.49
N ASP A 231 8.23 -5.12 21.77
CA ASP A 231 8.28 -3.87 22.52
C ASP A 231 9.40 -2.98 21.97
N VAL A 232 9.12 -1.71 21.78
CA VAL A 232 10.06 -0.73 21.22
C VAL A 232 10.16 0.47 22.14
N ASP A 233 11.39 0.93 22.33
CA ASP A 233 11.70 2.18 22.98
C ASP A 233 11.82 3.29 21.92
N MET A 234 10.80 4.14 21.85
CA MET A 234 10.75 5.23 20.87
C MET A 234 11.69 6.40 21.23
N ASP A 235 12.17 6.45 22.47
CA ASP A 235 13.13 7.46 22.91
C ASP A 235 14.55 7.09 22.45
N ASP A 236 14.86 5.77 22.44
CA ASP A 236 16.16 5.28 21.96
C ASP A 236 16.25 5.30 20.43
N ASN A 237 15.18 4.90 19.74
CA ASN A 237 15.14 4.89 18.28
C ASN A 237 13.76 5.29 17.74
N PRO A 238 13.54 6.56 17.43
CA PRO A 238 12.23 7.04 16.93
C PRO A 238 11.93 6.69 15.47
N TYR A 239 12.85 6.05 14.74
CA TYR A 239 12.71 5.85 13.29
C TYR A 239 12.53 4.39 12.89
N TYR A 240 13.16 3.46 13.60
CA TYR A 240 13.20 2.04 13.25
C TYR A 240 13.01 1.16 14.47
N CYS A 241 12.35 0.03 14.29
CA CYS A 241 12.30 -1.01 15.29
C CYS A 241 13.66 -1.71 15.37
N ASP A 242 14.26 -1.77 16.56
CA ASP A 242 15.55 -2.41 16.79
C ASP A 242 15.51 -3.93 16.53
N MET A 243 14.34 -4.55 16.65
CA MET A 243 14.21 -6.00 16.47
C MET A 243 14.05 -6.42 15.01
N CYS A 244 13.18 -5.75 14.26
CA CYS A 244 12.93 -6.11 12.88
C CYS A 244 13.57 -5.15 11.87
N MET A 245 14.18 -4.07 12.31
CA MET A 245 14.83 -3.03 11.51
C MET A 245 13.90 -2.37 10.49
N ASN A 246 12.59 -2.47 10.68
CA ASN A 246 11.62 -1.82 9.82
C ASN A 246 11.36 -0.39 10.29
N CYS A 247 11.31 0.51 9.32
CA CYS A 247 10.94 1.91 9.52
C CYS A 247 9.51 2.01 10.07
N PHE A 248 9.31 2.79 11.11
CA PHE A 248 7.99 3.00 11.69
C PHE A 248 7.03 3.70 10.73
N ASP A 249 7.53 4.55 9.85
CA ASP A 249 6.69 5.29 8.90
C ASP A 249 6.26 4.44 7.70
N CYS A 250 7.16 3.66 7.09
CA CYS A 250 6.87 2.97 5.83
C CYS A 250 6.96 1.44 5.92
N GLY A 251 7.45 0.90 7.03
CA GLY A 251 7.64 -0.54 7.21
C GLY A 251 8.71 -1.18 6.34
N MET A 252 9.49 -0.38 5.63
CA MET A 252 10.63 -0.87 4.86
C MET A 252 11.83 -1.05 5.78
N THR A 253 12.74 -1.96 5.40
CA THR A 253 13.97 -2.11 6.18
C THR A 253 14.77 -0.80 6.18
N MET A 254 15.59 -0.60 7.20
CA MET A 254 16.44 0.59 7.33
C MET A 254 17.26 0.87 6.05
N THR A 255 17.75 -0.16 5.38
CA THR A 255 18.52 -0.06 4.13
C THR A 255 17.69 0.35 2.92
N ASP A 256 16.40 0.04 2.93
CA ASP A 256 15.48 0.25 1.80
C ASP A 256 14.56 1.46 2.03
N CYS A 257 14.53 1.99 3.24
CA CYS A 257 13.69 3.12 3.62
C CYS A 257 14.25 4.43 3.05
N MET A 258 13.36 5.24 2.48
CA MET A 258 13.66 6.58 1.95
C MET A 258 13.01 7.71 2.77
N CYS A 259 12.37 7.37 3.92
CA CYS A 259 11.73 8.37 4.78
C CYS A 259 12.75 9.30 5.45
N TYR A 260 13.98 8.82 5.67
CA TYR A 260 15.04 9.52 6.36
C TYR A 260 16.29 9.55 5.49
N ASN A 261 17.11 10.61 5.62
CA ASN A 261 18.39 10.70 4.92
C ASN A 261 19.46 9.80 5.59
N GLU A 262 20.57 9.55 4.90
CA GLU A 262 21.63 8.68 5.40
C GLU A 262 22.22 9.19 6.75
N ALA A 263 22.30 10.51 6.96
CA ALA A 263 22.80 11.05 8.22
C ALA A 263 21.85 10.78 9.38
N ASP A 264 20.54 10.85 9.14
CA ASP A 264 19.54 10.52 10.17
C ASP A 264 19.56 9.02 10.49
N LYS A 265 19.79 8.16 9.49
CA LYS A 265 19.89 6.71 9.67
C LYS A 265 21.10 6.30 10.53
N PHE A 266 22.22 7.02 10.39
CA PHE A 266 23.47 6.68 11.09
C PHE A 266 23.71 7.46 12.38
N SER A 267 23.02 8.57 12.62
CA SER A 267 23.20 9.36 13.85
C SER A 267 22.72 8.67 15.11
N ILE A 268 21.84 7.68 14.99
CA ILE A 268 21.15 7.05 16.10
C ILE A 268 21.75 5.70 16.47
N VAL A 269 22.38 5.02 15.52
CA VAL A 269 23.04 3.74 15.78
C VAL A 269 24.54 3.97 15.71
N HIS A 270 25.22 3.99 16.85
CA HIS A 270 26.67 3.80 16.85
C HIS A 270 26.93 2.45 16.19
N GLU A 271 27.38 2.48 14.91
CA GLU A 271 27.59 1.29 14.08
C GLU A 271 28.31 0.16 14.81
N GLN A 272 29.28 0.52 15.67
CA GLN A 272 30.05 -0.41 16.46
C GLN A 272 29.27 -0.99 17.65
N GLU A 273 28.40 -0.23 18.26
CA GLU A 273 27.57 -0.68 19.38
C GLU A 273 26.47 -1.63 18.91
N TYR A 274 25.87 -1.30 17.75
CA TYR A 274 24.88 -2.16 17.09
C TYR A 274 25.49 -3.48 16.64
N ILE A 275 26.65 -3.44 15.96
CA ILE A 275 27.40 -4.62 15.55
C ILE A 275 27.75 -5.49 16.75
N ASN A 276 28.20 -4.90 17.85
CA ASN A 276 28.56 -5.64 19.06
C ASN A 276 27.34 -6.22 19.78
N ARG A 277 26.21 -5.54 19.77
CA ARG A 277 24.97 -5.97 20.48
C ARG A 277 24.24 -7.08 19.76
N TYR A 278 24.25 -7.08 18.42
CA TYR A 278 23.41 -7.98 17.61
C TYR A 278 24.19 -8.98 16.75
N LEU A 279 25.48 -8.74 16.49
CA LEU A 279 26.31 -9.64 15.67
C LEU A 279 27.28 -10.48 16.50
N SER A 280 27.56 -10.12 17.77
CA SER A 280 28.47 -10.86 18.64
C SER A 280 27.81 -11.99 19.43
N ASP A 281 26.51 -11.95 19.62
CA ASP A 281 25.78 -13.00 20.32
C ASP A 281 25.03 -13.93 19.37
N ASP A 282 24.93 -15.19 19.80
CA ASP A 282 24.22 -16.29 19.11
C ASP A 282 22.70 -16.06 18.96
N ASN A 283 22.27 -14.79 18.81
CA ASN A 283 20.88 -14.45 18.71
C ASN A 283 20.33 -14.85 17.34
N TRP A 284 19.35 -15.76 17.34
CA TRP A 284 18.77 -16.39 16.16
C TRP A 284 18.26 -15.38 15.10
N HIS A 285 17.80 -14.22 15.55
CA HIS A 285 17.30 -13.17 14.63
C HIS A 285 18.41 -12.51 13.82
N SER A 286 19.59 -12.24 14.43
CA SER A 286 20.72 -11.62 13.73
C SER A 286 21.28 -12.53 12.62
N LYS A 287 21.40 -13.83 12.87
CA LYS A 287 21.91 -14.80 11.89
C LYS A 287 21.03 -14.90 10.63
N LYS A 288 19.72 -14.64 10.73
CA LYS A 288 18.78 -14.76 9.62
C LYS A 288 18.83 -13.58 8.66
N TRP A 289 19.26 -12.39 9.14
CA TRP A 289 19.25 -11.16 8.35
C TRP A 289 20.63 -10.80 7.80
N TYR A 290 21.71 -11.20 8.45
CA TYR A 290 23.09 -10.87 8.07
C TYR A 290 23.88 -12.01 7.40
N SER A 291 23.27 -13.15 7.15
CA SER A 291 23.87 -14.23 6.36
C SER A 291 23.95 -13.95 4.86
N LYS A 292 23.66 -12.72 4.42
CA LYS A 292 23.90 -12.28 3.05
C LYS A 292 25.32 -11.75 2.97
N GLU A 293 26.05 -12.29 2.00
CA GLU A 293 27.43 -11.99 1.65
C GLU A 293 27.73 -10.48 1.64
N PRO A 294 28.97 -10.07 1.97
CA PRO A 294 29.38 -8.66 1.88
C PRO A 294 29.18 -8.17 0.45
N LEU A 295 28.56 -7.02 0.32
CA LEU A 295 28.53 -6.29 -0.95
C LEU A 295 29.97 -5.91 -1.30
N ASP A 296 30.53 -6.55 -2.30
CA ASP A 296 31.73 -6.08 -2.97
C ASP A 296 31.44 -4.67 -3.53
N PHE A 297 32.23 -3.70 -3.10
CA PHE A 297 32.22 -2.33 -3.56
C PHE A 297 32.83 -2.21 -4.95
#